data_88a6ff6281775631af16431270ffef8a
#
_entry.id   88a6ff6281775631af16431270ffef8a
#
_cell.length_a   1.000
_cell.length_b   1.000
_cell.length_c   1.000
_cell.angle_alpha   90.00
_cell.angle_beta   90.00
_cell.angle_gamma   90.00
#
_symmetry.space_group_name_H-M   'P 1'
#
loop_
_entity.id
_entity.type
_entity.pdbx_description
1 polymer ?
#
loop_
_entity_poly.entity_id
_entity_poly.type
_entity_poly.pdbx_seq_one_letter_code
_entity_poly.pdbx_strand_id
1 'polypeptide(L)'
;MQIYQGKSVFSGIAIGKIRVYKKNERQVKRVKVENPDAEMARFEEAKAKGIAQLGVLYEKACKEVGEANAAIFEVHQMMMEDDGYNESVENIIKSQGVNAEYAVATTGDNFAQMFSAMDDDYMRERAADVKDISERLISILNGDDTDASLNDEPAIIVADDLAPSETVQMDKDKVLSFVTVHGSLNSHTAILARTMAIPALVGTPLPLDESVDGKLGIVDGSDGTIYVDPDEETLAAMQKRRTEEEEKKKLLLTLKGKENITLDGQKILLYANIGNIKDLAAVMQNDAGGIGLFRSEFIYLEQDHYPTEEEQFRIYKQAAETMAGKRVIIRTLDIGADKQCDYFEMEKEENPALGCRAIRICLTRPEIFKTQLRALFRASAYGKIAIMYPMITSVGEVRQIKAIVEEVKASLAEQGIEYGNPEQGIMIETCLLYTSDAADDMQCV
;
A
#
# COMPACT_ATOMS: atom_id res chain seq x y z
N MET A 1 -13.03 20.65 -26.47
CA MET A 1 -12.92 19.63 -25.43
C MET A 1 -12.23 18.37 -25.95
N GLN A 2 -11.24 17.85 -25.26
CA GLN A 2 -10.59 16.55 -25.53
C GLN A 2 -10.82 15.64 -24.32
N ILE A 3 -11.00 14.35 -24.55
CA ILE A 3 -11.32 13.37 -23.49
C ILE A 3 -10.34 12.23 -23.60
N TYR A 4 -9.72 11.88 -22.47
CA TYR A 4 -8.82 10.74 -22.37
C TYR A 4 -9.26 9.85 -21.21
N GLN A 5 -9.01 8.55 -21.32
CA GLN A 5 -9.42 7.57 -20.33
C GLN A 5 -8.20 6.81 -19.81
N GLY A 6 -8.10 6.72 -18.49
CA GLY A 6 -7.07 5.97 -17.77
C GLY A 6 -7.69 5.02 -16.75
N LYS A 7 -6.85 4.40 -15.95
CA LYS A 7 -7.29 3.57 -14.84
C LYS A 7 -7.43 4.44 -13.58
N SER A 8 -8.61 4.41 -12.97
CA SER A 8 -8.86 5.10 -11.69
C SER A 8 -8.00 4.54 -10.56
N VAL A 9 -7.33 5.42 -9.85
CA VAL A 9 -6.56 5.12 -8.63
C VAL A 9 -7.33 5.50 -7.38
N PHE A 10 -7.95 6.68 -7.41
CA PHE A 10 -8.76 7.22 -6.32
C PHE A 10 -9.92 8.06 -6.89
N SER A 11 -11.10 7.86 -6.34
CA SER A 11 -12.33 8.53 -6.78
C SER A 11 -12.41 9.99 -6.34
N GLY A 12 -13.25 10.76 -7.02
CA GLY A 12 -13.51 12.18 -6.75
C GLY A 12 -13.30 13.03 -7.99
N ILE A 13 -13.63 14.30 -7.90
CA ILE A 13 -13.55 15.24 -9.02
C ILE A 13 -12.57 16.37 -8.68
N ALA A 14 -11.51 16.48 -9.49
CA ALA A 14 -10.58 17.61 -9.44
C ALA A 14 -10.78 18.52 -10.66
N ILE A 15 -10.82 19.83 -10.42
CA ILE A 15 -10.98 20.86 -11.46
C ILE A 15 -9.89 21.91 -11.24
N GLY A 16 -9.03 22.10 -12.24
CA GLY A 16 -7.94 23.05 -12.16
C GLY A 16 -7.11 23.13 -13.43
N LYS A 17 -6.09 23.97 -13.42
CA LYS A 17 -5.14 24.05 -14.54
C LYS A 17 -4.30 22.78 -14.59
N ILE A 18 -4.05 22.28 -15.79
CA ILE A 18 -3.12 21.20 -16.04
C ILE A 18 -1.70 21.76 -16.03
N ARG A 19 -0.79 21.05 -15.34
CA ARG A 19 0.64 21.27 -15.39
C ARG A 19 1.32 19.99 -15.85
N VAL A 20 1.95 20.07 -17.02
CA VAL A 20 2.74 18.98 -17.55
C VAL A 20 4.10 18.99 -16.88
N TYR A 21 4.34 17.95 -16.08
CA TYR A 21 5.65 17.72 -15.50
C TYR A 21 6.48 16.90 -16.48
N LYS A 22 7.49 17.53 -17.05
CA LYS A 22 8.47 16.89 -17.91
C LYS A 22 9.73 16.62 -17.11
N LYS A 23 10.14 15.36 -17.02
CA LYS A 23 11.51 15.06 -16.63
C LYS A 23 12.42 15.75 -17.63
N ASN A 24 13.39 16.51 -17.13
CA ASN A 24 14.44 17.02 -17.96
C ASN A 24 15.31 15.84 -18.42
N GLU A 25 14.95 15.21 -19.55
CA GLU A 25 15.82 14.25 -20.22
C GLU A 25 17.07 14.99 -20.69
N ARG A 26 18.01 15.17 -19.77
CA ARG A 26 19.29 15.73 -20.11
C ARG A 26 20.12 14.66 -20.81
N GLN A 27 20.42 14.89 -22.07
CA GLN A 27 21.41 14.07 -22.75
C GLN A 27 22.75 14.24 -22.05
N VAL A 28 23.13 13.24 -21.27
CA VAL A 28 24.45 13.21 -20.64
C VAL A 28 25.49 13.08 -21.72
N LYS A 29 26.34 14.10 -21.87
CA LYS A 29 27.41 14.11 -22.87
C LYS A 29 28.62 13.34 -22.36
N ARG A 30 29.13 12.44 -23.19
CA ARG A 30 30.43 11.79 -22.95
C ARG A 30 31.54 12.78 -23.13
N VAL A 31 32.24 13.11 -22.05
CA VAL A 31 33.39 14.01 -22.06
C VAL A 31 34.64 13.26 -21.61
N LYS A 32 35.75 13.36 -22.35
CA LYS A 32 37.04 12.82 -21.91
C LYS A 32 37.60 13.70 -20.80
N VAL A 33 38.10 13.08 -19.75
CA VAL A 33 38.73 13.77 -18.61
C VAL A 33 40.23 13.48 -18.57
N GLU A 34 40.99 14.47 -18.17
CA GLU A 34 42.45 14.34 -18.04
C GLU A 34 42.85 13.69 -16.71
N ASN A 35 42.00 13.81 -15.68
CA ASN A 35 42.27 13.30 -14.33
C ASN A 35 41.08 12.46 -13.83
N PRO A 36 41.11 11.12 -14.05
CA PRO A 36 40.06 10.22 -13.56
C PRO A 36 39.91 10.23 -12.04
N ASP A 37 40.98 10.46 -11.27
CA ASP A 37 40.91 10.48 -9.80
C ASP A 37 40.12 11.70 -9.29
N ALA A 38 40.20 12.83 -9.98
CA ALA A 38 39.40 14.00 -9.67
C ALA A 38 37.89 13.75 -9.95
N GLU A 39 37.60 13.02 -11.03
CA GLU A 39 36.21 12.63 -11.35
C GLU A 39 35.65 11.63 -10.32
N MET A 40 36.50 10.71 -9.85
CA MET A 40 36.09 9.83 -8.74
C MET A 40 35.80 10.61 -7.47
N ALA A 41 36.60 11.60 -7.12
CA ALA A 41 36.33 12.46 -5.97
C ALA A 41 34.98 13.21 -6.11
N ARG A 42 34.69 13.72 -7.32
CA ARG A 42 33.37 14.35 -7.62
C ARG A 42 32.20 13.37 -7.46
N PHE A 43 32.36 12.14 -7.95
CA PHE A 43 31.35 11.10 -7.79
C PHE A 43 31.10 10.76 -6.33
N GLU A 44 32.18 10.57 -5.53
CA GLU A 44 32.04 10.26 -4.09
C GLU A 44 31.39 11.41 -3.31
N GLU A 45 31.71 12.66 -3.65
CA GLU A 45 31.05 13.82 -3.05
C GLU A 45 29.57 13.89 -3.44
N ALA A 46 29.24 13.63 -4.69
CA ALA A 46 27.84 13.60 -5.17
C ALA A 46 27.05 12.48 -4.51
N LYS A 47 27.67 11.29 -4.35
CA LYS A 47 27.08 10.15 -3.65
C LYS A 47 26.76 10.50 -2.18
N ALA A 48 27.72 11.05 -1.45
CA ALA A 48 27.52 11.45 -0.06
C ALA A 48 26.39 12.50 0.09
N LYS A 49 26.34 13.48 -0.84
CA LYS A 49 25.26 14.48 -0.88
C LYS A 49 23.92 13.84 -1.23
N GLY A 50 23.87 12.90 -2.16
CA GLY A 50 22.66 12.17 -2.54
C GLY A 50 22.07 11.36 -1.39
N ILE A 51 22.91 10.62 -0.66
CA ILE A 51 22.52 9.85 0.53
C ILE A 51 21.95 10.79 1.62
N ALA A 52 22.60 11.94 1.87
CA ALA A 52 22.12 12.92 2.82
C ALA A 52 20.76 13.51 2.41
N GLN A 53 20.56 13.83 1.14
CA GLN A 53 19.28 14.32 0.61
C GLN A 53 18.17 13.26 0.76
N LEU A 54 18.44 11.99 0.48
CA LEU A 54 17.51 10.89 0.66
C LEU A 54 17.11 10.72 2.14
N GLY A 55 18.05 10.93 3.07
CA GLY A 55 17.74 10.94 4.51
C GLY A 55 16.73 12.02 4.90
N VAL A 56 16.87 13.24 4.36
CA VAL A 56 15.91 14.33 4.57
C VAL A 56 14.55 13.98 3.96
N LEU A 57 14.50 13.39 2.77
CA LEU A 57 13.27 12.93 2.13
C LEU A 57 12.60 11.81 2.92
N TYR A 58 13.37 10.88 3.48
CA TYR A 58 12.87 9.84 4.38
C TYR A 58 12.14 10.43 5.59
N GLU A 59 12.80 11.36 6.31
CA GLU A 59 12.19 12.01 7.47
C GLU A 59 10.90 12.79 7.11
N LYS A 60 10.88 13.46 5.96
CA LYS A 60 9.69 14.14 5.46
C LYS A 60 8.59 13.14 5.13
N ALA A 61 8.92 12.08 4.38
CA ALA A 61 7.98 11.04 4.00
C ALA A 61 7.39 10.30 5.21
N CYS A 62 8.19 10.00 6.24
CA CYS A 62 7.69 9.40 7.49
C CYS A 62 6.57 10.20 8.13
N LYS A 63 6.70 11.54 8.15
CA LYS A 63 5.69 12.44 8.72
C LYS A 63 4.45 12.53 7.83
N GLU A 64 4.61 12.44 6.52
CA GLU A 64 3.57 12.75 5.54
C GLU A 64 2.78 11.52 5.08
N VAL A 65 3.45 10.40 4.84
CA VAL A 65 2.86 9.19 4.23
C VAL A 65 3.09 7.93 5.07
N GLY A 66 3.79 8.06 6.21
CA GLY A 66 4.09 6.98 7.15
C GLY A 66 5.34 6.20 6.80
N GLU A 67 5.94 5.54 7.81
CA GLU A 67 7.24 4.85 7.77
C GLU A 67 7.30 3.78 6.68
N ALA A 68 6.23 2.99 6.49
CA ALA A 68 6.20 1.92 5.49
C ALA A 68 6.33 2.44 4.03
N ASN A 69 5.77 3.63 3.73
CA ASN A 69 5.90 4.24 2.41
C ASN A 69 7.21 5.03 2.27
N ALA A 70 7.77 5.48 3.39
CA ALA A 70 9.07 6.15 3.42
C ALA A 70 10.24 5.19 3.22
N ALA A 71 10.09 3.90 3.52
CA ALA A 71 11.15 2.88 3.41
C ALA A 71 11.82 2.82 2.03
N ILE A 72 11.15 3.28 0.96
CA ILE A 72 11.74 3.36 -0.38
C ILE A 72 13.00 4.24 -0.40
N PHE A 73 13.06 5.30 0.42
CA PHE A 73 14.24 6.17 0.48
C PHE A 73 15.42 5.50 1.17
N GLU A 74 15.18 4.62 2.15
CA GLU A 74 16.24 3.77 2.73
C GLU A 74 16.79 2.80 1.69
N VAL A 75 15.90 2.18 0.90
CA VAL A 75 16.31 1.31 -0.20
C VAL A 75 17.15 2.08 -1.22
N HIS A 76 16.75 3.30 -1.60
CA HIS A 76 17.54 4.14 -2.50
C HIS A 76 18.92 4.50 -1.92
N GLN A 77 19.02 4.75 -0.60
CA GLN A 77 20.30 4.94 0.07
C GLN A 77 21.18 3.67 -0.04
N MET A 78 20.61 2.49 0.29
CA MET A 78 21.31 1.22 0.17
C MET A 78 21.77 0.94 -1.27
N MET A 79 20.96 1.27 -2.28
CA MET A 79 21.34 1.13 -3.68
C MET A 79 22.47 2.09 -4.09
N MET A 80 22.53 3.31 -3.55
CA MET A 80 23.65 4.22 -3.76
C MET A 80 24.94 3.76 -3.07
N GLU A 81 24.82 2.96 -2.01
CA GLU A 81 25.94 2.38 -1.28
C GLU A 81 26.36 1.02 -1.83
N ASP A 82 25.60 0.44 -2.77
CA ASP A 82 25.88 -0.88 -3.36
C ASP A 82 27.25 -0.92 -4.04
N ASP A 83 28.07 -1.90 -3.61
CA ASP A 83 29.44 -2.05 -4.11
C ASP A 83 29.47 -2.32 -5.61
N GLY A 84 28.55 -3.15 -6.14
CA GLY A 84 28.51 -3.50 -7.58
C GLY A 84 28.17 -2.29 -8.45
N TYR A 85 27.24 -1.45 -8.00
CA TYR A 85 26.90 -0.20 -8.68
C TYR A 85 28.10 0.77 -8.68
N ASN A 86 28.72 0.97 -7.51
CA ASN A 86 29.85 1.88 -7.32
C ASN A 86 31.10 1.43 -8.11
N GLU A 87 31.44 0.13 -8.05
CA GLU A 87 32.55 -0.45 -8.84
C GLU A 87 32.32 -0.29 -10.36
N SER A 88 31.08 -0.41 -10.82
CA SER A 88 30.74 -0.21 -12.24
C SER A 88 31.02 1.23 -12.68
N VAL A 89 30.57 2.21 -11.88
CA VAL A 89 30.83 3.64 -12.13
C VAL A 89 32.37 3.91 -12.15
N GLU A 90 33.07 3.43 -11.12
CA GLU A 90 34.52 3.58 -11.00
C GLU A 90 35.26 2.99 -12.22
N ASN A 91 34.89 1.77 -12.61
CA ASN A 91 35.47 1.10 -13.76
C ASN A 91 35.29 1.90 -15.06
N ILE A 92 34.13 2.49 -15.29
CA ILE A 92 33.86 3.30 -16.48
C ILE A 92 34.69 4.57 -16.45
N ILE A 93 34.77 5.28 -15.32
CA ILE A 93 35.59 6.50 -15.18
C ILE A 93 37.05 6.18 -15.44
N LYS A 94 37.62 5.17 -14.75
CA LYS A 94 39.05 4.86 -14.80
C LYS A 94 39.48 4.23 -16.14
N SER A 95 38.68 3.27 -16.67
CA SER A 95 39.07 2.54 -17.89
C SER A 95 38.83 3.35 -19.16
N GLN A 96 37.80 4.19 -19.19
CA GLN A 96 37.44 4.96 -20.39
C GLN A 96 37.87 6.42 -20.32
N GLY A 97 38.31 6.92 -19.16
CA GLY A 97 38.73 8.32 -18.95
C GLY A 97 37.62 9.31 -19.28
N VAL A 98 36.39 9.07 -18.71
CA VAL A 98 35.19 9.86 -18.98
C VAL A 98 34.66 10.52 -17.71
N ASN A 99 33.82 11.53 -17.89
CA ASN A 99 33.18 12.28 -16.80
C ASN A 99 32.22 11.40 -15.97
N ALA A 100 32.06 11.76 -14.71
CA ALA A 100 31.24 11.02 -13.73
C ALA A 100 29.77 10.93 -14.16
N GLU A 101 29.19 11.99 -14.74
CA GLU A 101 27.81 12.00 -15.21
C GLU A 101 27.56 10.90 -16.26
N TYR A 102 28.48 10.73 -17.21
CA TYR A 102 28.40 9.69 -18.24
C TYR A 102 28.53 8.29 -17.64
N ALA A 103 29.46 8.13 -16.69
CA ALA A 103 29.67 6.85 -16.02
C ALA A 103 28.42 6.43 -15.23
N VAL A 104 27.82 7.35 -14.47
CA VAL A 104 26.59 7.12 -13.70
C VAL A 104 25.42 6.80 -14.62
N ALA A 105 25.22 7.56 -15.71
CA ALA A 105 24.15 7.31 -16.67
C ALA A 105 24.26 5.91 -17.30
N THR A 106 25.48 5.56 -17.76
CA THR A 106 25.74 4.25 -18.39
C THR A 106 25.53 3.10 -17.40
N THR A 107 25.98 3.25 -16.15
CA THR A 107 25.78 2.25 -15.10
C THR A 107 24.31 2.12 -14.79
N GLY A 108 23.58 3.23 -14.60
CA GLY A 108 22.15 3.23 -14.34
C GLY A 108 21.34 2.51 -15.43
N ASP A 109 21.64 2.79 -16.70
CA ASP A 109 20.99 2.13 -17.83
C ASP A 109 21.26 0.62 -17.86
N ASN A 110 22.52 0.20 -17.61
CA ASN A 110 22.90 -1.21 -17.60
C ASN A 110 22.19 -1.98 -16.48
N PHE A 111 22.16 -1.44 -15.26
CA PHE A 111 21.48 -2.06 -14.12
C PHE A 111 19.97 -2.07 -14.31
N ALA A 112 19.38 -0.98 -14.82
CA ALA A 112 17.95 -0.92 -15.11
C ALA A 112 17.55 -1.95 -16.18
N GLN A 113 18.37 -2.13 -17.23
CA GLN A 113 18.15 -3.15 -18.24
C GLN A 113 18.25 -4.57 -17.64
N MET A 114 19.24 -4.80 -16.78
CA MET A 114 19.43 -6.08 -16.11
C MET A 114 18.21 -6.43 -15.24
N PHE A 115 17.74 -5.52 -14.40
CA PHE A 115 16.56 -5.73 -13.56
C PHE A 115 15.29 -5.91 -14.38
N SER A 116 15.11 -5.15 -15.47
CA SER A 116 13.94 -5.27 -16.35
C SER A 116 13.88 -6.62 -17.09
N ALA A 117 15.02 -7.29 -17.25
CA ALA A 117 15.11 -8.59 -17.91
C ALA A 117 14.88 -9.79 -16.96
N MET A 118 14.70 -9.54 -15.66
CA MET A 118 14.43 -10.60 -14.67
C MET A 118 12.96 -11.04 -14.72
N ASP A 119 12.73 -12.33 -14.45
CA ASP A 119 11.37 -12.90 -14.43
C ASP A 119 10.56 -12.54 -13.17
N ASP A 120 11.21 -11.96 -12.15
CA ASP A 120 10.62 -11.55 -10.89
C ASP A 120 10.04 -10.13 -11.00
N ASP A 121 8.74 -9.98 -10.72
CA ASP A 121 8.03 -8.68 -10.77
C ASP A 121 8.63 -7.66 -9.82
N TYR A 122 9.01 -8.06 -8.60
CA TYR A 122 9.63 -7.20 -7.61
C TYR A 122 10.98 -6.65 -8.10
N MET A 123 11.80 -7.51 -8.72
CA MET A 123 13.08 -7.08 -9.29
C MET A 123 12.89 -6.17 -10.51
N ARG A 124 11.85 -6.40 -11.32
CA ARG A 124 11.55 -5.49 -12.45
C ARG A 124 11.15 -4.08 -12.00
N GLU A 125 10.45 -3.96 -10.87
CA GLU A 125 10.12 -2.64 -10.30
C GLU A 125 11.37 -1.87 -9.86
N ARG A 126 12.45 -2.57 -9.44
CA ARG A 126 13.74 -1.97 -9.07
C ARG A 126 14.47 -1.27 -10.22
N ALA A 127 14.11 -1.59 -11.47
CA ALA A 127 14.68 -0.87 -12.62
C ALA A 127 14.35 0.63 -12.60
N ALA A 128 13.16 1.00 -12.11
CA ALA A 128 12.78 2.41 -11.95
C ALA A 128 13.57 3.08 -10.80
N ASP A 129 13.80 2.36 -9.70
CA ASP A 129 14.56 2.86 -8.55
C ASP A 129 16.01 3.18 -8.92
N VAL A 130 16.66 2.27 -9.68
CA VAL A 130 18.04 2.52 -10.19
C VAL A 130 18.11 3.76 -11.07
N LYS A 131 17.10 3.98 -11.90
CA LYS A 131 17.04 5.20 -12.72
C LYS A 131 16.88 6.45 -11.85
N ASP A 132 16.01 6.42 -10.84
CA ASP A 132 15.79 7.56 -9.93
C ASP A 132 17.10 7.94 -9.19
N ILE A 133 17.82 6.97 -8.62
CA ILE A 133 19.10 7.25 -7.94
C ILE A 133 20.18 7.77 -8.91
N SER A 134 20.22 7.22 -10.14
CA SER A 134 21.19 7.65 -11.15
C SER A 134 20.89 9.08 -11.64
N GLU A 135 19.63 9.40 -11.91
CA GLU A 135 19.19 10.76 -12.28
C GLU A 135 19.52 11.78 -11.17
N ARG A 136 19.30 11.40 -9.91
CA ARG A 136 19.65 12.23 -8.75
C ARG A 136 21.16 12.50 -8.68
N LEU A 137 22.00 11.48 -8.84
CA LEU A 137 23.45 11.64 -8.85
C LEU A 137 23.90 12.56 -9.99
N ILE A 138 23.33 12.41 -11.18
CA ILE A 138 23.63 13.26 -12.34
C ILE A 138 23.22 14.71 -12.06
N SER A 139 22.06 14.94 -11.44
CA SER A 139 21.60 16.28 -11.05
C SER A 139 22.57 16.95 -10.07
N ILE A 140 23.02 16.20 -9.05
CA ILE A 140 24.00 16.70 -8.07
C ILE A 140 25.34 17.00 -8.73
N LEU A 141 25.83 16.13 -9.63
CA LEU A 141 27.09 16.32 -10.37
C LEU A 141 27.04 17.57 -11.27
N ASN A 142 25.88 17.88 -11.82
CA ASN A 142 25.66 19.08 -12.62
C ASN A 142 25.48 20.36 -11.79
N GLY A 143 25.37 20.26 -10.46
CA GLY A 143 25.14 21.41 -9.57
C GLY A 143 23.72 21.96 -9.66
N ASP A 144 22.77 21.14 -10.07
CA ASP A 144 21.36 21.55 -10.12
C ASP A 144 20.77 21.49 -8.71
N ASP A 145 20.34 22.63 -8.20
CA ASP A 145 19.51 22.63 -6.99
C ASP A 145 18.12 22.07 -7.33
N THR A 146 17.79 20.92 -6.75
CA THR A 146 16.52 20.21 -6.93
C THR A 146 15.33 20.89 -6.25
N ASP A 147 15.51 22.12 -5.76
CA ASP A 147 14.49 22.92 -5.06
C ASP A 147 13.56 23.69 -6.01
N ALA A 148 13.33 23.23 -7.23
CA ALA A 148 12.26 23.79 -8.04
C ALA A 148 10.91 23.45 -7.40
N SER A 149 10.33 24.41 -6.68
CA SER A 149 8.93 24.36 -6.25
C SER A 149 8.05 24.12 -7.49
N LEU A 150 7.58 22.89 -7.64
CA LEU A 150 6.86 22.42 -8.84
C LEU A 150 5.56 23.18 -9.08
N ASN A 151 5.02 23.88 -8.07
CA ASN A 151 3.74 24.58 -8.19
C ASN A 151 3.68 25.83 -7.32
N ASP A 152 3.48 26.98 -7.94
CA ASP A 152 3.06 28.21 -7.24
C ASP A 152 1.53 28.28 -7.04
N GLU A 153 0.74 27.63 -7.91
CA GLU A 153 -0.73 27.58 -7.88
C GLU A 153 -1.21 26.13 -7.83
N PRO A 154 -2.40 25.86 -7.23
CA PRO A 154 -3.01 24.52 -7.26
C PRO A 154 -3.26 24.04 -8.69
N ALA A 155 -2.79 22.84 -9.01
CA ALA A 155 -2.83 22.30 -10.36
C ALA A 155 -3.07 20.78 -10.41
N ILE A 156 -3.56 20.32 -11.56
CA ILE A 156 -3.59 18.91 -11.95
C ILE A 156 -2.20 18.58 -12.53
N ILE A 157 -1.47 17.70 -11.88
CA ILE A 157 -0.13 17.31 -12.33
C ILE A 157 -0.26 16.17 -13.33
N VAL A 158 0.26 16.40 -14.53
CA VAL A 158 0.30 15.40 -15.62
C VAL A 158 1.75 15.07 -15.90
N ALA A 159 2.11 13.79 -15.86
CA ALA A 159 3.48 13.32 -16.05
C ALA A 159 3.52 12.02 -16.86
N ASP A 160 4.69 11.67 -17.37
CA ASP A 160 4.90 10.34 -17.96
C ASP A 160 4.80 9.26 -16.88
N ASP A 161 5.60 9.37 -15.83
CA ASP A 161 5.52 8.68 -14.55
C ASP A 161 6.19 9.60 -13.50
N LEU A 162 5.92 9.37 -12.21
CA LEU A 162 6.48 10.17 -11.12
C LEU A 162 7.29 9.27 -10.17
N ALA A 163 8.54 9.63 -9.97
CA ALA A 163 9.38 8.95 -8.99
C ALA A 163 8.99 9.30 -7.55
N PRO A 164 9.28 8.44 -6.57
CA PRO A 164 9.03 8.70 -5.16
C PRO A 164 9.63 10.02 -4.68
N SER A 165 10.84 10.30 -5.12
CA SER A 165 11.58 11.50 -4.75
C SER A 165 10.95 12.80 -5.28
N GLU A 166 10.30 12.74 -6.43
CA GLU A 166 9.58 13.87 -7.03
C GLU A 166 8.26 14.14 -6.30
N THR A 167 7.53 13.08 -6.00
CA THR A 167 6.21 13.18 -5.35
C THR A 167 6.26 13.71 -3.92
N VAL A 168 7.28 13.35 -3.13
CA VAL A 168 7.46 13.84 -1.74
C VAL A 168 7.89 15.31 -1.69
N GLN A 169 8.50 15.82 -2.77
CA GLN A 169 8.89 17.23 -2.86
C GLN A 169 7.70 18.16 -3.20
N MET A 170 6.62 17.62 -3.76
CA MET A 170 5.43 18.40 -4.12
C MET A 170 4.71 18.92 -2.88
N ASP A 171 4.22 20.16 -2.98
CA ASP A 171 3.36 20.74 -1.96
C ASP A 171 1.94 20.12 -2.09
N LYS A 172 1.54 19.35 -1.11
CA LYS A 172 0.27 18.61 -1.10
C LYS A 172 -0.94 19.50 -1.23
N ASP A 173 -0.89 20.72 -0.67
CA ASP A 173 -1.99 21.66 -0.71
C ASP A 173 -2.19 22.25 -2.11
N LYS A 174 -1.20 22.09 -2.98
CA LYS A 174 -1.19 22.60 -4.36
C LYS A 174 -1.39 21.51 -5.42
N VAL A 175 -1.45 20.25 -5.03
CA VAL A 175 -1.74 19.16 -5.96
C VAL A 175 -3.23 18.82 -5.90
N LEU A 176 -3.95 19.11 -6.97
CA LEU A 176 -5.37 18.79 -7.09
C LEU A 176 -5.62 17.36 -7.54
N SER A 177 -4.75 16.82 -8.39
CA SER A 177 -4.86 15.49 -8.95
C SER A 177 -3.53 15.06 -9.58
N PHE A 178 -3.30 13.74 -9.66
CA PHE A 178 -2.25 13.14 -10.48
C PHE A 178 -2.83 12.41 -11.69
N VAL A 179 -2.22 12.61 -12.86
CA VAL A 179 -2.53 11.85 -14.07
C VAL A 179 -1.22 11.42 -14.72
N THR A 180 -0.98 10.11 -14.82
CA THR A 180 0.23 9.59 -15.46
C THR A 180 -0.08 8.83 -16.73
N VAL A 181 0.81 8.95 -17.73
CA VAL A 181 0.71 8.23 -19.01
C VAL A 181 1.08 6.76 -18.81
N HIS A 182 2.13 6.52 -18.04
CA HIS A 182 2.56 5.19 -17.62
C HIS A 182 2.26 4.96 -16.12
N GLY A 183 2.57 3.78 -15.63
CA GLY A 183 2.35 3.40 -14.25
C GLY A 183 1.21 2.39 -14.06
N SER A 184 1.20 1.77 -12.89
CA SER A 184 0.21 0.77 -12.48
C SER A 184 -0.59 1.27 -11.26
N LEU A 185 -1.65 0.52 -10.92
CA LEU A 185 -2.41 0.79 -9.69
C LEU A 185 -1.59 0.61 -8.40
N ASN A 186 -0.42 -0.01 -8.50
CA ASN A 186 0.52 -0.23 -7.40
C ASN A 186 1.74 0.70 -7.47
N SER A 187 1.81 1.61 -8.46
CA SER A 187 2.90 2.59 -8.56
C SER A 187 2.95 3.52 -7.34
N HIS A 188 4.11 4.11 -7.08
CA HIS A 188 4.30 5.07 -5.99
C HIS A 188 3.35 6.26 -6.09
N THR A 189 3.11 6.77 -7.31
CA THR A 189 2.12 7.84 -7.57
C THR A 189 0.71 7.42 -7.16
N ALA A 190 0.33 6.18 -7.45
CA ALA A 190 -0.97 5.64 -7.06
C ALA A 190 -1.10 5.50 -5.53
N ILE A 191 -0.06 5.02 -4.85
CA ILE A 191 -0.03 4.91 -3.39
C ILE A 191 -0.14 6.30 -2.75
N LEU A 192 0.62 7.27 -3.24
CA LEU A 192 0.58 8.64 -2.75
C LEU A 192 -0.80 9.28 -2.92
N ALA A 193 -1.40 9.16 -4.10
CA ALA A 193 -2.73 9.71 -4.38
C ALA A 193 -3.79 9.16 -3.42
N ARG A 194 -3.74 7.84 -3.11
CA ARG A 194 -4.62 7.22 -2.12
C ARG A 194 -4.36 7.77 -0.71
N THR A 195 -3.09 7.94 -0.34
CA THR A 195 -2.71 8.49 0.98
C THR A 195 -3.17 9.94 1.13
N MET A 196 -3.07 10.74 0.07
CA MET A 196 -3.53 12.12 0.04
C MET A 196 -5.05 12.25 -0.15
N ALA A 197 -5.74 11.15 -0.48
CA ALA A 197 -7.16 11.09 -0.80
C ALA A 197 -7.57 12.09 -1.91
N ILE A 198 -6.73 12.22 -2.94
CA ILE A 198 -6.97 13.05 -4.12
C ILE A 198 -7.26 12.20 -5.36
N PRO A 199 -8.12 12.67 -6.30
CA PRO A 199 -8.37 11.97 -7.55
C PRO A 199 -7.07 11.71 -8.31
N ALA A 200 -6.92 10.50 -8.87
CA ALA A 200 -5.75 10.19 -9.69
C ALA A 200 -6.04 9.12 -10.74
N LEU A 201 -5.36 9.24 -11.88
CA LEU A 201 -5.45 8.33 -13.00
C LEU A 201 -4.05 7.85 -13.41
N VAL A 202 -3.94 6.59 -13.81
CA VAL A 202 -2.71 6.01 -14.36
C VAL A 202 -2.99 5.34 -15.70
N GLY A 203 -1.97 5.24 -16.54
CA GLY A 203 -2.12 4.62 -17.87
C GLY A 203 -3.02 5.45 -18.80
N THR A 204 -2.98 6.77 -18.71
CA THR A 204 -3.80 7.70 -19.49
C THR A 204 -3.03 8.14 -20.73
N PRO A 205 -3.48 7.88 -21.96
CA PRO A 205 -2.75 8.23 -23.17
C PRO A 205 -2.86 9.74 -23.50
N LEU A 206 -2.42 10.58 -22.57
CA LEU A 206 -2.47 12.03 -22.66
C LEU A 206 -1.14 12.56 -23.24
N PRO A 207 -1.18 13.51 -24.21
CA PRO A 207 0.06 14.12 -24.70
C PRO A 207 0.73 14.98 -23.63
N LEU A 208 2.06 14.87 -23.52
CA LEU A 208 2.86 15.61 -22.55
C LEU A 208 3.53 16.84 -23.21
N ASP A 209 2.72 17.72 -23.79
CA ASP A 209 3.20 18.89 -24.51
C ASP A 209 2.36 20.15 -24.24
N GLU A 210 2.68 21.24 -24.92
CA GLU A 210 1.99 22.51 -24.80
C GLU A 210 0.50 22.46 -25.22
N SER A 211 0.08 21.34 -25.89
CA SER A 211 -1.32 21.20 -26.29
C SER A 211 -2.26 21.00 -25.10
N VAL A 212 -1.73 20.58 -23.95
CA VAL A 212 -2.50 20.35 -22.71
C VAL A 212 -1.99 21.21 -21.54
N ASP A 213 -0.73 21.62 -21.54
CA ASP A 213 -0.14 22.41 -20.44
C ASP A 213 -0.82 23.78 -20.32
N GLY A 214 -1.11 24.20 -19.10
CA GLY A 214 -1.78 25.46 -18.78
C GLY A 214 -3.28 25.48 -19.06
N LYS A 215 -3.86 24.47 -19.73
CA LYS A 215 -5.30 24.40 -20.00
C LYS A 215 -6.09 24.03 -18.75
N LEU A 216 -7.37 24.36 -18.78
CA LEU A 216 -8.31 23.87 -17.76
C LEU A 216 -8.52 22.38 -17.95
N GLY A 217 -8.41 21.61 -16.86
CA GLY A 217 -8.68 20.19 -16.82
C GLY A 217 -9.72 19.83 -15.79
N ILE A 218 -10.43 18.74 -16.05
CA ILE A 218 -11.28 18.06 -15.07
C ILE A 218 -10.84 16.61 -15.00
N VAL A 219 -10.51 16.12 -13.82
CA VAL A 219 -10.24 14.70 -13.58
C VAL A 219 -11.41 14.10 -12.81
N ASP A 220 -12.11 13.16 -13.43
CA ASP A 220 -13.10 12.30 -12.76
C ASP A 220 -12.47 10.97 -12.41
N GLY A 221 -12.03 10.87 -11.15
CA GLY A 221 -11.44 9.64 -10.62
C GLY A 221 -12.47 8.52 -10.44
N SER A 222 -13.78 8.77 -10.51
CA SER A 222 -14.79 7.72 -10.40
C SER A 222 -14.92 6.94 -11.70
N ASP A 223 -14.89 7.65 -12.85
CA ASP A 223 -15.04 7.06 -14.18
C ASP A 223 -13.70 6.80 -14.88
N GLY A 224 -12.59 7.28 -14.29
CA GLY A 224 -11.25 7.15 -14.87
C GLY A 224 -11.01 8.11 -16.05
N THR A 225 -11.67 9.26 -16.11
CA THR A 225 -11.67 10.16 -17.26
C THR A 225 -11.02 11.51 -16.94
N ILE A 226 -10.22 12.02 -17.86
CA ILE A 226 -9.76 13.40 -17.86
C ILE A 226 -10.32 14.17 -19.06
N TYR A 227 -10.90 15.33 -18.79
CA TYR A 227 -11.37 16.30 -19.79
C TYR A 227 -10.37 17.44 -19.86
N VAL A 228 -9.85 17.71 -21.06
CA VAL A 228 -8.96 18.84 -21.35
C VAL A 228 -9.72 19.88 -22.14
N ASP A 229 -9.68 21.12 -21.67
CA ASP A 229 -10.40 22.25 -22.24
C ASP A 229 -11.91 21.95 -22.35
N PRO A 230 -12.59 21.66 -21.21
CA PRO A 230 -14.00 21.30 -21.18
C PRO A 230 -14.87 22.47 -21.65
N ASP A 231 -15.99 22.16 -22.30
CA ASP A 231 -17.02 23.15 -22.59
C ASP A 231 -17.77 23.59 -21.31
N GLU A 232 -18.51 24.69 -21.41
CA GLU A 232 -19.20 25.27 -20.24
C GLU A 232 -20.24 24.31 -19.65
N GLU A 233 -20.90 23.50 -20.47
CA GLU A 233 -21.91 22.53 -20.03
C GLU A 233 -21.26 21.42 -19.18
N THR A 234 -20.19 20.83 -19.68
CA THR A 234 -19.41 19.78 -18.98
C THR A 234 -18.82 20.34 -17.69
N LEU A 235 -18.26 21.54 -17.73
CA LEU A 235 -17.68 22.20 -16.54
C LEU A 235 -18.75 22.43 -15.46
N ALA A 236 -19.93 22.97 -15.85
CA ALA A 236 -21.01 23.21 -14.90
C ALA A 236 -21.55 21.90 -14.30
N ALA A 237 -21.71 20.85 -15.12
CA ALA A 237 -22.17 19.55 -14.65
C ALA A 237 -21.20 18.94 -13.63
N MET A 238 -19.89 19.00 -13.93
CA MET A 238 -18.86 18.44 -13.03
C MET A 238 -18.64 19.27 -11.76
N GLN A 239 -18.77 20.59 -11.83
CA GLN A 239 -18.78 21.45 -10.65
C GLN A 239 -19.96 21.14 -9.73
N LYS A 240 -21.16 20.97 -10.29
CA LYS A 240 -22.34 20.58 -9.53
C LYS A 240 -22.13 19.22 -8.84
N ARG A 241 -21.68 18.21 -9.59
CA ARG A 241 -21.40 16.87 -9.04
C ARG A 241 -20.36 16.91 -7.93
N ARG A 242 -19.27 17.67 -8.10
CA ARG A 242 -18.25 17.88 -7.06
C ARG A 242 -18.87 18.49 -5.79
N THR A 243 -19.68 19.51 -5.94
CA THR A 243 -20.34 20.16 -4.79
C THR A 243 -21.27 19.18 -4.07
N GLU A 244 -22.07 18.40 -4.81
CA GLU A 244 -22.95 17.39 -4.23
C GLU A 244 -22.16 16.30 -3.48
N GLU A 245 -21.02 15.85 -4.02
CA GLU A 245 -20.12 14.88 -3.36
C GLU A 245 -19.50 15.49 -2.09
N GLU A 246 -19.06 16.75 -2.12
CA GLU A 246 -18.52 17.44 -0.95
C GLU A 246 -19.57 17.66 0.14
N GLU A 247 -20.80 18.02 -0.24
CA GLU A 247 -21.93 18.19 0.68
C GLU A 247 -22.31 16.85 1.31
N LYS A 248 -22.35 15.76 0.51
CA LYS A 248 -22.58 14.41 0.99
C LYS A 248 -21.50 13.99 1.98
N LYS A 249 -20.21 14.25 1.66
CA LYS A 249 -19.09 13.97 2.56
C LYS A 249 -19.20 14.75 3.88
N LYS A 250 -19.56 16.04 3.81
CA LYS A 250 -19.81 16.86 5.01
C LYS A 250 -20.98 16.31 5.84
N LEU A 251 -22.07 15.92 5.17
CA LEU A 251 -23.22 15.32 5.84
C LEU A 251 -22.82 14.01 6.55
N LEU A 252 -22.07 13.12 5.91
CA LEU A 252 -21.57 11.89 6.51
C LEU A 252 -20.72 12.17 7.76
N LEU A 253 -19.87 13.21 7.72
CA LEU A 253 -19.09 13.61 8.91
C LEU A 253 -19.98 14.07 10.08
N THR A 254 -21.17 14.60 9.82
CA THR A 254 -22.11 14.95 10.90
C THR A 254 -22.76 13.76 11.59
N LEU A 255 -22.66 12.56 10.98
CA LEU A 255 -23.14 11.32 11.55
C LEU A 255 -22.14 10.69 12.52
N LYS A 256 -20.89 11.14 12.49
CA LYS A 256 -19.85 10.66 13.39
C LYS A 256 -20.23 10.91 14.85
N GLY A 257 -20.07 9.89 15.70
CA GLY A 257 -20.44 9.95 17.11
C GLY A 257 -21.95 9.80 17.39
N LYS A 258 -22.78 9.65 16.36
CA LYS A 258 -24.20 9.35 16.54
C LYS A 258 -24.43 7.84 16.61
N GLU A 259 -25.44 7.43 17.38
CA GLU A 259 -25.88 6.05 17.39
C GLU A 259 -26.54 5.66 16.06
N ASN A 260 -26.20 4.47 15.56
CA ASN A 260 -26.84 3.90 14.37
C ASN A 260 -28.17 3.28 14.78
N ILE A 261 -29.27 3.98 14.49
CA ILE A 261 -30.62 3.60 14.89
C ILE A 261 -31.49 3.61 13.64
N THR A 262 -32.27 2.55 13.44
CA THR A 262 -33.27 2.45 12.38
C THR A 262 -34.46 3.39 12.65
N LEU A 263 -35.34 3.59 11.65
CA LEU A 263 -36.50 4.46 11.78
C LEU A 263 -37.50 3.97 12.83
N ASP A 264 -37.52 2.67 13.11
CA ASP A 264 -38.33 2.03 14.16
C ASP A 264 -37.64 1.97 15.53
N GLY A 265 -36.45 2.60 15.65
CA GLY A 265 -35.73 2.75 16.92
C GLY A 265 -34.78 1.60 17.27
N GLN A 266 -34.58 0.63 16.37
CA GLN A 266 -33.66 -0.48 16.62
C GLN A 266 -32.19 -0.01 16.43
N LYS A 267 -31.34 -0.30 17.42
CA LYS A 267 -29.91 0.00 17.36
C LYS A 267 -29.16 -1.04 16.51
N ILE A 268 -28.44 -0.59 15.51
CA ILE A 268 -27.61 -1.41 14.63
C ILE A 268 -26.14 -1.18 14.97
N LEU A 269 -25.38 -2.26 15.13
CA LEU A 269 -23.94 -2.21 15.37
C LEU A 269 -23.20 -2.20 14.03
N LEU A 270 -22.48 -1.11 13.75
CA LEU A 270 -21.63 -0.99 12.57
C LEU A 270 -20.19 -1.23 12.97
N TYR A 271 -19.56 -2.23 12.37
CA TYR A 271 -18.19 -2.63 12.62
C TYR A 271 -17.34 -2.47 11.36
N ALA A 272 -16.04 -2.21 11.55
CA ALA A 272 -15.08 -2.11 10.47
C ALA A 272 -14.50 -3.48 10.08
N ASN A 273 -14.07 -3.61 8.82
CA ASN A 273 -13.23 -4.70 8.36
C ASN A 273 -11.80 -4.17 8.21
N ILE A 274 -10.82 -4.91 8.72
CA ILE A 274 -9.40 -4.56 8.62
C ILE A 274 -8.58 -5.74 8.10
N GLY A 275 -7.47 -5.42 7.41
CA GLY A 275 -6.46 -6.38 6.98
C GLY A 275 -5.24 -6.40 7.91
N ASN A 276 -4.86 -5.23 8.44
CA ASN A 276 -3.69 -5.09 9.31
C ASN A 276 -3.91 -3.99 10.37
N ILE A 277 -2.94 -3.84 11.28
CA ILE A 277 -3.01 -2.85 12.37
C ILE A 277 -2.92 -1.40 11.89
N LYS A 278 -2.41 -1.13 10.69
CA LYS A 278 -2.36 0.22 10.12
C LYS A 278 -3.77 0.78 9.86
N ASP A 279 -4.74 -0.09 9.61
CA ASP A 279 -6.14 0.29 9.40
C ASP A 279 -6.80 0.82 10.68
N LEU A 280 -6.25 0.53 11.87
CA LEU A 280 -6.83 0.93 13.16
C LEU A 280 -7.01 2.44 13.29
N ALA A 281 -6.08 3.22 12.75
CA ALA A 281 -6.18 4.68 12.75
C ALA A 281 -7.45 5.15 12.01
N ALA A 282 -7.72 4.59 10.83
CA ALA A 282 -8.92 4.88 10.05
C ALA A 282 -10.21 4.40 10.76
N VAL A 283 -10.15 3.24 11.41
CA VAL A 283 -11.27 2.70 12.20
C VAL A 283 -11.65 3.66 13.34
N MET A 284 -10.66 4.14 14.09
CA MET A 284 -10.87 5.10 15.18
C MET A 284 -11.32 6.46 14.64
N GLN A 285 -10.72 6.92 13.56
CA GLN A 285 -11.08 8.20 12.92
C GLN A 285 -12.52 8.21 12.43
N ASN A 286 -13.06 7.08 11.97
CA ASN A 286 -14.43 6.95 11.50
C ASN A 286 -15.42 6.49 12.59
N ASP A 287 -14.97 6.39 13.84
CA ASP A 287 -15.78 6.00 15.01
C ASP A 287 -16.55 4.70 14.84
N ALA A 288 -15.90 3.67 14.30
CA ALA A 288 -16.51 2.36 14.17
C ALA A 288 -16.85 1.78 15.56
N GLY A 289 -17.99 1.07 15.65
CA GLY A 289 -18.45 0.44 16.88
C GLY A 289 -17.56 -0.71 17.37
N GLY A 290 -16.71 -1.22 16.50
CA GLY A 290 -15.78 -2.31 16.74
C GLY A 290 -15.15 -2.79 15.44
N ILE A 291 -14.42 -3.89 15.51
CA ILE A 291 -13.88 -4.60 14.34
C ILE A 291 -14.73 -5.87 14.15
N GLY A 292 -15.47 -5.93 13.05
CA GLY A 292 -16.33 -7.06 12.68
C GLY A 292 -15.58 -8.18 11.99
N LEU A 293 -14.47 -7.83 11.34
CA LEU A 293 -13.60 -8.80 10.71
C LEU A 293 -12.14 -8.27 10.66
N PHE A 294 -11.27 -8.88 11.46
CA PHE A 294 -9.83 -8.78 11.26
C PHE A 294 -9.36 -9.99 10.45
N ARG A 295 -8.90 -9.76 9.25
CA ARG A 295 -8.41 -10.78 8.33
C ARG A 295 -6.98 -11.15 8.66
N SER A 296 -6.81 -12.13 9.55
CA SER A 296 -5.49 -12.52 10.08
C SER A 296 -4.57 -13.16 9.03
N GLU A 297 -5.10 -13.57 7.88
CA GLU A 297 -4.29 -14.12 6.79
C GLU A 297 -3.23 -13.13 6.26
N PHE A 298 -3.46 -11.81 6.36
CA PHE A 298 -2.46 -10.83 5.97
C PHE A 298 -1.18 -10.89 6.81
N ILE A 299 -1.27 -11.33 8.08
CA ILE A 299 -0.09 -11.54 8.93
C ILE A 299 0.81 -12.62 8.33
N TYR A 300 0.22 -13.63 7.70
CA TYR A 300 0.95 -14.71 7.04
C TYR A 300 1.45 -14.29 5.65
N LEU A 301 0.65 -13.54 4.89
CA LEU A 301 0.99 -13.09 3.54
C LEU A 301 2.12 -12.05 3.49
N GLU A 302 2.32 -11.30 4.57
CA GLU A 302 3.37 -10.29 4.70
C GLU A 302 4.71 -10.87 5.19
N GLN A 303 4.80 -12.19 5.44
CA GLN A 303 5.99 -12.88 5.95
C GLN A 303 6.47 -13.93 4.95
N ASP A 304 7.75 -14.30 5.05
CA ASP A 304 8.38 -15.39 4.32
C ASP A 304 8.50 -16.69 5.15
N HIS A 305 7.94 -16.68 6.36
CA HIS A 305 7.93 -17.80 7.31
C HIS A 305 6.60 -17.86 8.07
N TYR A 306 6.35 -18.98 8.75
CA TYR A 306 5.19 -19.10 9.65
C TYR A 306 5.30 -18.09 10.79
N PRO A 307 4.34 -17.15 10.95
CA PRO A 307 4.36 -16.17 12.04
C PRO A 307 4.39 -16.87 13.40
N THR A 308 5.33 -16.48 14.24
CA THR A 308 5.47 -17.02 15.59
C THR A 308 4.29 -16.62 16.49
N GLU A 309 4.12 -17.31 17.63
CA GLU A 309 3.13 -16.95 18.64
C GLU A 309 3.29 -15.50 19.11
N GLU A 310 4.54 -15.05 19.29
CA GLU A 310 4.81 -13.71 19.80
C GLU A 310 4.51 -12.60 18.80
N GLU A 311 4.82 -12.81 17.52
CA GLU A 311 4.49 -11.86 16.44
C GLU A 311 2.98 -11.69 16.33
N GLN A 312 2.24 -12.80 16.27
CA GLN A 312 0.78 -12.77 16.23
C GLN A 312 0.18 -12.14 17.49
N PHE A 313 0.71 -12.49 18.66
CA PHE A 313 0.26 -11.94 19.93
C PHE A 313 0.39 -10.42 19.99
N ARG A 314 1.53 -9.85 19.57
CA ARG A 314 1.74 -8.39 19.53
C ARG A 314 0.69 -7.69 18.68
N ILE A 315 0.43 -8.22 17.49
CA ILE A 315 -0.55 -7.66 16.55
C ILE A 315 -1.96 -7.70 17.15
N TYR A 316 -2.40 -8.85 17.68
CA TYR A 316 -3.74 -9.00 18.25
C TYR A 316 -3.90 -8.19 19.54
N LYS A 317 -2.89 -8.14 20.39
CA LYS A 317 -2.87 -7.30 21.58
C LYS A 317 -3.00 -5.82 21.24
N GLN A 318 -2.20 -5.33 20.29
CA GLN A 318 -2.27 -3.95 19.83
C GLN A 318 -3.67 -3.60 19.30
N ALA A 319 -4.29 -4.48 18.51
CA ALA A 319 -5.65 -4.28 18.04
C ALA A 319 -6.66 -4.20 19.21
N ALA A 320 -6.55 -5.10 20.19
CA ALA A 320 -7.43 -5.14 21.36
C ALA A 320 -7.30 -3.88 22.24
N GLU A 321 -6.08 -3.45 22.51
CA GLU A 321 -5.78 -2.25 23.31
C GLU A 321 -6.22 -0.97 22.60
N THR A 322 -5.92 -0.83 21.29
CA THR A 322 -6.30 0.36 20.49
C THR A 322 -7.83 0.51 20.44
N MET A 323 -8.58 -0.59 20.35
CA MET A 323 -10.04 -0.55 20.32
C MET A 323 -10.69 -0.24 21.68
N ALA A 324 -9.91 -0.15 22.76
CA ALA A 324 -10.31 0.39 24.07
C ALA A 324 -11.66 -0.19 24.59
N GLY A 325 -11.80 -1.52 24.58
CA GLY A 325 -12.98 -2.24 25.05
C GLY A 325 -14.12 -2.39 24.02
N LYS A 326 -13.98 -1.83 22.81
CA LYS A 326 -14.83 -2.20 21.67
C LYS A 326 -14.50 -3.62 21.22
N ARG A 327 -15.46 -4.33 20.63
CA ARG A 327 -15.28 -5.71 20.18
C ARG A 327 -14.32 -5.79 18.98
N VAL A 328 -13.44 -6.80 19.00
CA VAL A 328 -12.51 -7.13 17.89
C VAL A 328 -12.74 -8.59 17.52
N ILE A 329 -13.37 -8.84 16.38
CA ILE A 329 -13.58 -10.19 15.87
C ILE A 329 -12.41 -10.54 14.95
N ILE A 330 -11.62 -11.55 15.32
CA ILE A 330 -10.45 -11.99 14.57
C ILE A 330 -10.78 -13.33 13.91
N ARG A 331 -10.74 -13.35 12.59
CA ARG A 331 -10.89 -14.58 11.81
C ARG A 331 -9.56 -15.35 11.87
N THR A 332 -9.64 -16.65 12.19
CA THR A 332 -8.46 -17.51 12.11
C THR A 332 -8.02 -17.67 10.66
N LEU A 333 -6.85 -18.25 10.45
CA LEU A 333 -6.22 -18.44 9.14
C LEU A 333 -7.24 -18.79 8.03
N ASP A 334 -7.24 -17.98 6.95
CA ASP A 334 -8.02 -18.21 5.74
C ASP A 334 -7.13 -18.08 4.50
N ILE A 335 -6.16 -19.01 4.38
CA ILE A 335 -5.28 -19.18 3.23
C ILE A 335 -5.70 -20.44 2.47
N GLY A 336 -5.55 -20.42 1.15
CA GLY A 336 -5.77 -21.52 0.24
C GLY A 336 -4.79 -21.43 -0.93
N ALA A 337 -4.83 -22.37 -1.86
CA ALA A 337 -3.97 -22.40 -3.03
C ALA A 337 -4.15 -21.20 -4.01
N ASP A 338 -5.16 -20.36 -3.77
CA ASP A 338 -5.40 -19.10 -4.47
C ASP A 338 -4.55 -17.90 -3.96
N LYS A 339 -3.89 -18.09 -2.81
CA LYS A 339 -3.02 -17.07 -2.20
C LYS A 339 -1.60 -17.58 -2.20
N GLN A 340 -0.71 -16.87 -2.87
CA GLN A 340 0.71 -17.25 -2.93
C GLN A 340 1.35 -17.06 -1.56
N CYS A 341 1.78 -18.18 -0.99
CA CYS A 341 2.45 -18.25 0.30
C CYS A 341 3.37 -19.48 0.24
N ASP A 342 4.56 -19.32 -0.34
CA ASP A 342 5.45 -20.40 -0.76
C ASP A 342 5.84 -21.34 0.39
N TYR A 343 6.03 -20.80 1.60
CA TYR A 343 6.39 -21.59 2.78
C TYR A 343 5.26 -22.49 3.30
N PHE A 344 4.01 -22.35 2.78
CA PHE A 344 2.93 -23.30 3.05
C PHE A 344 3.09 -24.60 2.25
N GLU A 345 3.88 -24.58 1.17
CA GLU A 345 4.12 -25.74 0.28
C GLU A 345 2.81 -26.41 -0.15
N MET A 346 1.82 -25.59 -0.54
CA MET A 346 0.51 -26.10 -0.97
C MET A 346 0.56 -26.54 -2.43
N GLU A 347 0.01 -27.71 -2.70
CA GLU A 347 -0.17 -28.15 -4.08
C GLU A 347 -1.14 -27.22 -4.83
N LYS A 348 -0.87 -27.01 -6.12
CA LYS A 348 -1.74 -26.23 -6.97
C LYS A 348 -3.05 -26.97 -7.20
N GLU A 349 -4.16 -26.33 -6.89
CA GLU A 349 -5.51 -26.86 -7.05
C GLU A 349 -6.25 -26.17 -8.18
N GLU A 350 -7.06 -26.93 -8.95
CA GLU A 350 -7.89 -26.35 -10.03
C GLU A 350 -9.01 -25.44 -9.47
N ASN A 351 -9.54 -25.80 -8.28
CA ASN A 351 -10.54 -25.02 -7.58
C ASN A 351 -10.17 -24.80 -6.12
N PRO A 352 -9.32 -23.81 -5.81
CA PRO A 352 -8.84 -23.54 -4.45
C PRO A 352 -9.95 -23.22 -3.44
N ALA A 353 -11.09 -22.71 -3.89
CA ALA A 353 -12.21 -22.41 -3.00
C ALA A 353 -12.82 -23.68 -2.37
N LEU A 354 -12.80 -24.80 -3.07
CA LEU A 354 -13.29 -26.09 -2.61
C LEU A 354 -12.19 -26.99 -2.03
N GLY A 355 -10.93 -26.58 -2.19
CA GLY A 355 -9.75 -27.35 -1.84
C GLY A 355 -9.34 -27.27 -0.37
N CYS A 356 -8.06 -27.57 -0.10
CA CYS A 356 -7.47 -27.50 1.23
C CYS A 356 -7.18 -26.04 1.60
N ARG A 357 -8.05 -25.44 2.38
CA ARG A 357 -7.94 -24.05 2.82
C ARG A 357 -8.46 -23.85 4.25
N ALA A 358 -8.11 -22.71 4.84
CA ALA A 358 -8.69 -22.22 6.09
C ALA A 358 -8.68 -23.28 7.21
N ILE A 359 -9.86 -23.58 7.79
CA ILE A 359 -9.96 -24.55 8.89
C ILE A 359 -9.49 -25.94 8.49
N ARG A 360 -9.56 -26.31 7.22
CA ARG A 360 -9.08 -27.63 6.75
C ARG A 360 -7.56 -27.73 6.91
N ILE A 361 -6.82 -26.64 6.59
CA ILE A 361 -5.38 -26.55 6.87
C ILE A 361 -5.14 -26.61 8.39
N CYS A 362 -5.90 -25.83 9.16
CA CYS A 362 -5.77 -25.77 10.62
C CYS A 362 -5.99 -27.13 11.30
N LEU A 363 -6.89 -27.96 10.80
CA LEU A 363 -7.15 -29.28 11.36
C LEU A 363 -6.17 -30.36 10.88
N THR A 364 -5.58 -30.18 9.68
CA THR A 364 -4.55 -31.09 9.16
C THR A 364 -3.14 -30.74 9.62
N ARG A 365 -2.89 -29.47 9.94
CA ARG A 365 -1.62 -28.95 10.48
C ARG A 365 -1.88 -28.25 11.83
N PRO A 366 -2.20 -29.00 12.89
CA PRO A 366 -2.66 -28.43 14.16
C PRO A 366 -1.64 -27.54 14.87
N GLU A 367 -0.35 -27.68 14.57
CA GLU A 367 0.72 -26.85 15.11
C GLU A 367 0.56 -25.38 14.72
N ILE A 368 0.21 -25.10 13.45
CA ILE A 368 -0.06 -23.73 12.96
C ILE A 368 -1.26 -23.15 13.71
N PHE A 369 -2.32 -23.94 13.82
CA PHE A 369 -3.55 -23.53 14.47
C PHE A 369 -3.38 -23.29 15.96
N LYS A 370 -2.66 -24.18 16.67
CA LYS A 370 -2.33 -24.01 18.09
C LYS A 370 -1.53 -22.76 18.34
N THR A 371 -0.54 -22.45 17.51
CA THR A 371 0.25 -21.22 17.58
C THR A 371 -0.64 -19.98 17.49
N GLN A 372 -1.53 -19.94 16.50
CA GLN A 372 -2.48 -18.83 16.34
C GLN A 372 -3.45 -18.73 17.52
N LEU A 373 -4.04 -19.84 17.96
CA LEU A 373 -4.98 -19.85 19.09
C LEU A 373 -4.30 -19.38 20.38
N ARG A 374 -3.08 -19.83 20.68
CA ARG A 374 -2.31 -19.36 21.85
C ARG A 374 -2.16 -17.85 21.82
N ALA A 375 -1.77 -17.27 20.67
CA ALA A 375 -1.64 -15.83 20.51
C ALA A 375 -2.99 -15.10 20.74
N LEU A 376 -4.09 -15.63 20.20
CA LEU A 376 -5.43 -15.07 20.35
C LEU A 376 -5.92 -15.11 21.81
N PHE A 377 -5.74 -16.26 22.51
CA PHE A 377 -6.12 -16.40 23.91
C PHE A 377 -5.30 -15.46 24.80
N ARG A 378 -4.01 -15.36 24.61
CA ARG A 378 -3.15 -14.39 25.32
C ARG A 378 -3.60 -12.96 25.08
N ALA A 379 -3.86 -12.59 23.84
CA ALA A 379 -4.29 -11.23 23.50
C ALA A 379 -5.68 -10.90 24.07
N SER A 380 -6.54 -11.87 24.29
CA SER A 380 -7.88 -11.65 24.84
C SER A 380 -7.88 -11.20 26.31
N ALA A 381 -6.75 -11.28 27.01
CA ALA A 381 -6.59 -10.67 28.33
C ALA A 381 -6.53 -9.12 28.27
N TYR A 382 -6.24 -8.56 27.10
CA TYR A 382 -6.03 -7.11 26.91
C TYR A 382 -7.22 -6.36 26.29
N GLY A 383 -8.30 -7.08 25.92
CA GLY A 383 -9.51 -6.44 25.38
C GLY A 383 -10.56 -7.44 24.95
N LYS A 384 -11.65 -6.93 24.37
CA LYS A 384 -12.79 -7.77 23.96
C LYS A 384 -12.54 -8.43 22.60
N ILE A 385 -11.74 -9.49 22.59
CA ILE A 385 -11.51 -10.33 21.41
C ILE A 385 -12.65 -11.35 21.27
N ALA A 386 -13.06 -11.61 20.04
CA ALA A 386 -13.84 -12.77 19.62
C ALA A 386 -13.10 -13.50 18.50
N ILE A 387 -13.21 -14.82 18.46
CA ILE A 387 -12.53 -15.67 17.48
C ILE A 387 -13.59 -16.20 16.50
N MET A 388 -13.34 -16.03 15.21
CA MET A 388 -14.21 -16.51 14.13
C MET A 388 -13.49 -17.59 13.31
N TYR A 389 -14.11 -18.76 13.16
CA TYR A 389 -13.57 -19.87 12.38
C TYR A 389 -14.17 -19.90 10.98
N PRO A 390 -13.34 -19.75 9.91
CA PRO A 390 -13.81 -19.75 8.53
C PRO A 390 -14.03 -21.16 7.98
N MET A 391 -14.77 -21.26 6.88
CA MET A 391 -14.96 -22.44 6.05
C MET A 391 -15.48 -23.69 6.78
N ILE A 392 -16.27 -23.51 7.84
CA ILE A 392 -16.90 -24.60 8.58
C ILE A 392 -17.98 -25.25 7.72
N THR A 393 -17.96 -26.59 7.67
CA THR A 393 -18.91 -27.41 6.91
C THR A 393 -19.68 -28.42 7.77
N SER A 394 -19.20 -28.70 8.97
CA SER A 394 -19.80 -29.74 9.81
C SER A 394 -19.65 -29.49 11.31
N VAL A 395 -20.57 -30.05 12.08
CA VAL A 395 -20.47 -30.09 13.56
C VAL A 395 -19.23 -30.87 14.03
N GLY A 396 -18.74 -31.82 13.22
CA GLY A 396 -17.53 -32.59 13.50
C GLY A 396 -16.30 -31.69 13.57
N GLU A 397 -16.16 -30.74 12.65
CA GLU A 397 -15.08 -29.75 12.66
C GLU A 397 -15.14 -28.86 13.90
N VAL A 398 -16.32 -28.39 14.28
CA VAL A 398 -16.48 -27.58 15.50
C VAL A 398 -16.06 -28.36 16.75
N ARG A 399 -16.37 -29.66 16.84
CA ARG A 399 -15.92 -30.50 17.96
C ARG A 399 -14.40 -30.65 18.00
N GLN A 400 -13.75 -30.82 16.84
CA GLN A 400 -12.30 -30.89 16.75
C GLN A 400 -11.66 -29.55 17.17
N ILE A 401 -12.19 -28.42 16.70
CA ILE A 401 -11.74 -27.09 17.11
C ILE A 401 -11.82 -26.94 18.64
N LYS A 402 -12.97 -27.28 19.24
CA LYS A 402 -13.14 -27.20 20.68
C LYS A 402 -12.14 -28.06 21.45
N ALA A 403 -11.83 -29.25 20.97
CA ALA A 403 -10.82 -30.11 21.59
C ALA A 403 -9.41 -29.44 21.55
N ILE A 404 -9.02 -28.90 20.41
CA ILE A 404 -7.74 -28.18 20.25
C ILE A 404 -7.70 -26.93 21.14
N VAL A 405 -8.80 -26.20 21.27
CA VAL A 405 -8.93 -25.03 22.15
C VAL A 405 -8.69 -25.43 23.61
N GLU A 406 -9.27 -26.51 24.08
CA GLU A 406 -9.05 -26.97 25.47
C GLU A 406 -7.58 -27.42 25.70
N GLU A 407 -6.95 -28.06 24.74
CA GLU A 407 -5.51 -28.37 24.80
C GLU A 407 -4.65 -27.10 24.91
N VAL A 408 -4.99 -26.05 24.10
CA VAL A 408 -4.30 -24.76 24.14
C VAL A 408 -4.47 -24.08 25.48
N LYS A 409 -5.69 -24.04 26.04
CA LYS A 409 -5.95 -23.47 27.36
C LYS A 409 -5.19 -24.19 28.46
N ALA A 410 -5.19 -25.52 28.43
CA ALA A 410 -4.44 -26.34 29.38
C ALA A 410 -2.94 -26.01 29.33
N SER A 411 -2.37 -25.94 28.12
CA SER A 411 -0.96 -25.60 27.94
C SER A 411 -0.62 -24.18 28.42
N LEU A 412 -1.48 -23.18 28.20
CA LEU A 412 -1.26 -21.83 28.73
C LEU A 412 -1.32 -21.80 30.24
N ALA A 413 -2.27 -22.53 30.85
CA ALA A 413 -2.43 -22.63 32.30
C ALA A 413 -1.22 -23.32 32.95
N GLU A 414 -0.71 -24.42 32.39
CA GLU A 414 0.48 -25.11 32.86
C GLU A 414 1.74 -24.22 32.84
N GLN A 415 1.83 -23.33 31.87
CA GLN A 415 2.92 -22.38 31.74
C GLN A 415 2.74 -21.10 32.58
N GLY A 416 1.61 -20.96 33.27
CA GLY A 416 1.27 -19.76 34.05
C GLY A 416 1.06 -18.51 33.21
N ILE A 417 0.73 -18.69 31.93
CA ILE A 417 0.49 -17.56 30.99
C ILE A 417 -0.95 -17.09 31.17
N GLU A 418 -1.12 -15.77 31.37
CA GLU A 418 -2.44 -15.16 31.50
C GLU A 418 -3.17 -15.16 30.17
N TYR A 419 -4.44 -15.52 30.18
CA TYR A 419 -5.32 -15.48 29.00
C TYR A 419 -6.77 -15.19 29.42
N GLY A 420 -7.53 -14.59 28.49
CA GLY A 420 -8.95 -14.32 28.70
C GLY A 420 -9.84 -15.46 28.20
N ASN A 421 -11.16 -15.19 28.15
CA ASN A 421 -12.14 -16.13 27.62
C ASN A 421 -12.86 -15.50 26.41
N PRO A 422 -12.25 -15.46 25.24
CA PRO A 422 -12.83 -14.87 24.05
C PRO A 422 -14.06 -15.64 23.61
N GLU A 423 -15.07 -14.90 23.12
CA GLU A 423 -16.21 -15.49 22.42
C GLU A 423 -15.73 -16.22 21.16
N GLN A 424 -16.33 -17.36 20.85
CA GLN A 424 -15.97 -18.17 19.70
C GLN A 424 -17.18 -18.38 18.81
N GLY A 425 -17.00 -18.18 17.50
CA GLY A 425 -18.05 -18.30 16.51
C GLY A 425 -17.53 -18.86 15.20
N ILE A 426 -18.43 -19.10 14.28
CA ILE A 426 -18.11 -19.61 12.93
C ILE A 426 -18.53 -18.59 11.89
N MET A 427 -17.84 -18.58 10.75
CA MET A 427 -18.26 -17.83 9.57
C MET A 427 -19.26 -18.67 8.78
N ILE A 428 -20.47 -18.11 8.54
CA ILE A 428 -21.51 -18.79 7.76
C ILE A 428 -21.30 -18.40 6.28
N GLU A 429 -20.58 -19.23 5.55
CA GLU A 429 -20.18 -18.95 4.18
C GLU A 429 -20.22 -20.17 3.26
N THR A 430 -20.39 -21.37 3.80
CA THR A 430 -20.48 -22.61 3.02
C THR A 430 -21.93 -23.00 2.78
N CYS A 431 -22.23 -23.57 1.62
CA CYS A 431 -23.59 -23.96 1.24
C CYS A 431 -24.22 -24.98 2.22
N LEU A 432 -23.42 -25.82 2.84
CA LEU A 432 -23.91 -26.80 3.83
C LEU A 432 -24.47 -26.14 5.08
N LEU A 433 -23.93 -24.98 5.47
CA LEU A 433 -24.47 -24.19 6.60
C LEU A 433 -25.74 -23.44 6.24
N TYR A 434 -25.87 -22.94 5.01
CA TYR A 434 -27.08 -22.24 4.56
C TYR A 434 -28.31 -23.13 4.48
N THR A 435 -28.11 -24.42 4.26
CA THR A 435 -29.20 -25.41 4.11
C THR A 435 -29.49 -26.19 5.37
N SER A 436 -28.83 -25.87 6.50
CA SER A 436 -29.14 -26.46 7.80
C SER A 436 -30.27 -25.69 8.49
N ASP A 437 -31.16 -26.38 9.22
CA ASP A 437 -32.22 -25.76 10.01
C ASP A 437 -31.71 -24.68 10.98
N ALA A 438 -30.46 -24.84 11.46
CA ALA A 438 -29.80 -23.85 12.31
C ALA A 438 -29.47 -22.53 11.59
N ALA A 439 -29.37 -22.54 10.27
CA ALA A 439 -29.18 -21.32 9.48
C ALA A 439 -30.52 -20.62 9.18
N ASP A 440 -31.60 -21.38 9.05
CA ASP A 440 -32.95 -20.84 8.86
C ASP A 440 -33.50 -20.18 10.13
N ASP A 441 -33.09 -20.65 11.30
CA ASP A 441 -33.46 -20.05 12.61
C ASP A 441 -32.64 -18.77 12.91
N MET A 442 -31.57 -18.51 12.18
CA MET A 442 -30.76 -17.27 12.30
C MET A 442 -31.26 -16.16 11.37
N GLN A 443 -32.51 -15.74 11.54
CA GLN A 443 -33.06 -14.56 10.84
C GLN A 443 -32.41 -13.22 11.20
N CYS A 444 -31.31 -13.25 11.92
CA CYS A 444 -30.62 -12.06 12.42
C CYS A 444 -29.11 -12.13 12.15
N VAL A 445 -28.72 -12.05 10.90
CA VAL A 445 -27.35 -11.67 10.55
C VAL A 445 -27.35 -10.39 9.73
#